data_b791fec660f7865c94dd8a8e126d84a1
#
_entry.id   b791fec660f7865c94dd8a8e126d84a1
#
_cell.length_a   1.000
_cell.length_b   1.000
_cell.length_c   1.000
_cell.angle_alpha   90.00
_cell.angle_beta   90.00
_cell.angle_gamma   90.00
#
_symmetry.space_group_name_H-M   'P 1'
#
loop_
_entity.id
_entity.type
_entity.pdbx_description
1 polymer ?
#
loop_
_entity_poly.entity_id
_entity_poly.type
_entity_poly.pdbx_seq_one_letter_code
_entity_poly.pdbx_strand_id
1 'polypeptide(L)' 'MTEAIRVGDRVKVFLGSNFWESEGWFDGTVLRIDPYSEHRSFYWVELDEVVAANLGTGTKLISVLNPKNIQKI' A
#
# COMPACT_ATOMS: atom_id res chain seq x y z
N MET A 1 6.26 -19.94 -4.71
CA MET A 1 5.38 -19.33 -5.72
C MET A 1 4.67 -18.13 -5.11
N THR A 2 4.73 -17.02 -5.79
CA THR A 2 4.13 -15.80 -5.28
C THR A 2 2.65 -15.74 -5.69
N GLU A 3 1.76 -15.52 -4.73
CA GLU A 3 0.35 -15.35 -5.03
C GLU A 3 0.10 -13.96 -5.59
N ALA A 4 -0.75 -13.88 -6.59
CA ALA A 4 -1.15 -12.59 -7.15
C ALA A 4 -2.04 -11.84 -6.19
N ILE A 5 -1.79 -10.55 -6.03
CA ILE A 5 -2.63 -9.68 -5.22
C ILE A 5 -3.83 -9.25 -6.07
N ARG A 6 -5.02 -9.30 -5.49
CA ARG A 6 -6.28 -8.97 -6.17
C ARG A 6 -7.05 -7.94 -5.39
N VAL A 7 -7.98 -7.28 -6.06
CA VAL A 7 -8.93 -6.39 -5.40
C VAL A 7 -9.70 -7.17 -4.33
N GLY A 8 -9.79 -6.59 -3.14
CA GLY A 8 -10.43 -7.22 -1.99
C GLY A 8 -9.49 -8.01 -1.10
N ASP A 9 -8.25 -8.24 -1.54
CA ASP A 9 -7.27 -8.97 -0.72
C ASP A 9 -6.79 -8.12 0.45
N ARG A 10 -6.53 -8.80 1.57
CA ARG A 10 -5.86 -8.20 2.72
C ARG A 10 -4.37 -8.22 2.45
N VAL A 11 -3.75 -7.07 2.65
CA VAL A 11 -2.31 -6.90 2.41
C VAL A 11 -1.70 -6.09 3.53
N LYS A 12 -0.36 -6.15 3.62
CA LYS A 12 0.39 -5.22 4.43
C LYS A 12 1.30 -4.42 3.50
N VAL A 13 1.46 -3.15 3.79
CA VAL A 13 2.28 -2.25 2.99
C VAL A 13 3.33 -1.60 3.87
N PHE A 14 4.52 -1.40 3.31
CA PHE A 14 5.60 -0.72 4.02
C PHE A 14 5.57 0.77 3.71
N LEU A 15 5.55 1.57 4.77
CA LEU A 15 5.61 3.03 4.68
C LEU A 15 6.91 3.50 5.31
N GLY A 16 7.71 4.21 4.53
CA GLY A 16 9.02 4.69 4.98
C GLY A 16 8.93 6.07 5.62
N SER A 17 9.87 6.35 6.51
CA SER A 17 9.90 7.61 7.26
C SER A 17 10.17 8.85 6.42
N ASN A 18 10.60 8.68 5.16
CA ASN A 18 10.81 9.83 4.27
C ASN A 18 9.54 10.59 3.95
N PHE A 19 8.40 9.90 3.93
CA PHE A 19 7.10 10.48 3.55
C PHE A 19 6.06 10.42 4.65
N TRP A 20 6.25 9.54 5.63
CA TRP A 20 5.23 9.24 6.64
C TRP A 20 5.82 9.43 8.02
N GLU A 21 5.02 9.92 8.95
CA GLU A 21 5.47 10.14 10.32
C GLU A 21 5.79 8.82 11.04
N SER A 22 5.06 7.76 10.68
CA SER A 22 5.30 6.44 11.25
C SER A 22 5.87 5.52 10.17
N GLU A 23 6.97 4.87 10.50
CA GLU A 23 7.60 3.90 9.60
C GLU A 23 7.20 2.49 10.01
N GLY A 24 7.01 1.63 9.02
CA GLY A 24 6.74 0.22 9.26
C GLY A 24 5.70 -0.36 8.31
N TRP A 25 5.18 -1.52 8.70
CA TRP A 25 4.16 -2.24 7.93
C TRP A 25 2.78 -1.95 8.47
N PHE A 26 1.86 -1.66 7.56
CA PHE A 26 0.48 -1.34 7.90
C PHE A 26 -0.47 -2.24 7.13
N ASP A 27 -1.50 -2.72 7.79
CA ASP A 27 -2.49 -3.59 7.17
C ASP A 27 -3.57 -2.79 6.46
N GLY A 28 -4.06 -3.34 5.35
CA GLY A 28 -5.13 -2.71 4.60
C GLY A 28 -5.78 -3.68 3.62
N THR A 29 -6.69 -3.14 2.83
CA THR A 29 -7.43 -3.89 1.81
C THR A 29 -7.22 -3.26 0.45
N VAL A 30 -6.95 -4.07 -0.56
CA VAL A 30 -6.78 -3.58 -1.93
C VAL A 30 -8.15 -3.19 -2.49
N LEU A 31 -8.29 -1.93 -2.89
CA LEU A 31 -9.53 -1.41 -3.48
C LEU A 31 -9.49 -1.41 -4.99
N ARG A 32 -8.30 -1.20 -5.57
CA ARG A 32 -8.14 -1.05 -7.00
C ARG A 32 -6.73 -1.40 -7.42
N ILE A 33 -6.59 -1.93 -8.63
CA ILE A 33 -5.29 -2.23 -9.22
C ILE A 33 -5.28 -1.58 -10.60
N ASP A 34 -4.34 -0.65 -10.83
CA ASP A 34 -4.18 0.02 -12.10
C ASP A 34 -2.88 -0.44 -12.76
N PRO A 35 -2.92 -1.00 -13.97
CA PRO A 35 -1.70 -1.39 -14.67
C PRO A 35 -0.82 -0.16 -14.95
N TYR A 36 0.47 -0.30 -14.69
CA TYR A 36 1.44 0.74 -15.00
C TYR A 36 2.35 0.33 -16.15
N SER A 37 2.81 -0.94 -16.12
CA SER A 37 3.65 -1.52 -17.16
C SER A 37 3.39 -3.02 -17.21
N GLU A 38 4.11 -3.75 -18.09
CA GLU A 38 3.94 -5.20 -18.21
C GLU A 38 4.15 -5.95 -16.90
N HIS A 39 5.03 -5.43 -16.04
CA HIS A 39 5.43 -6.14 -14.81
C HIS A 39 5.06 -5.39 -13.54
N ARG A 40 4.42 -4.23 -13.65
CA ARG A 40 4.10 -3.41 -12.47
C ARG A 40 2.70 -2.84 -12.55
N SER A 41 2.08 -2.73 -11.38
CA SER A 41 0.76 -2.12 -11.23
C SER A 41 0.76 -1.25 -9.98
N PHE A 42 -0.07 -0.21 -10.01
CA PHE A 42 -0.37 0.54 -8.81
C PHE A 42 -1.44 -0.20 -8.03
N TYR A 43 -1.16 -0.51 -6.78
CA TYR A 43 -2.12 -1.10 -5.86
C TYR A 43 -2.67 0.00 -4.96
N TRP A 44 -3.96 0.26 -5.08
CA TRP A 44 -4.64 1.24 -4.23
C TRP A 44 -5.14 0.51 -2.99
N VAL A 45 -4.59 0.88 -1.85
CA VAL A 45 -4.86 0.18 -0.58
C VAL A 45 -5.49 1.14 0.39
N GLU A 46 -6.65 0.73 0.94
CA GLU A 46 -7.25 1.43 2.06
C GLU A 46 -6.71 0.81 3.34
N LEU A 47 -5.97 1.59 4.10
CA LEU A 47 -5.39 1.14 5.36
C LEU A 47 -6.45 1.04 6.44
N ASP A 48 -6.24 0.16 7.42
CA ASP A 48 -7.13 0.03 8.56
C ASP A 48 -7.07 1.26 9.47
N GLU A 49 -5.93 1.96 9.47
CA GLU A 49 -5.70 3.13 10.30
C GLU A 49 -5.28 4.32 9.45
N VAL A 50 -5.61 5.52 9.91
CA VAL A 50 -5.12 6.75 9.30
C VAL A 50 -3.62 6.87 9.57
N VAL A 51 -2.85 7.16 8.52
CA VAL A 51 -1.44 7.46 8.65
C VAL A 51 -1.20 8.92 8.29
N ALA A 52 -0.27 9.55 8.97
CA ALA A 52 0.04 10.95 8.76
C ALA A 52 1.31 11.08 7.94
N ALA A 53 1.23 11.86 6.85
CA ALA A 53 2.40 12.24 6.07
C ALA A 53 3.23 13.28 6.85
N ASN A 54 4.50 13.41 6.48
CA ASN A 54 5.41 14.39 7.13
C ASN A 54 4.91 15.83 7.00
N LEU A 55 3.99 16.09 6.08
CA LEU A 55 3.37 17.41 5.93
C LEU A 55 2.14 17.60 6.82
N GLY A 56 1.85 16.65 7.69
CA GLY A 56 0.73 16.75 8.63
C GLY A 56 -0.63 16.32 8.08
N THR A 57 -0.67 15.79 6.88
CA THR A 57 -1.92 15.33 6.27
C THR A 57 -2.16 13.85 6.56
N GLY A 58 -3.31 13.53 7.14
CA GLY A 58 -3.68 12.15 7.40
C GLY A 58 -4.41 11.52 6.21
N THR A 59 -4.18 10.25 5.98
CA THR A 59 -4.88 9.50 4.93
C THR A 59 -5.00 8.02 5.29
N LYS A 60 -6.02 7.37 4.75
CA LYS A 60 -6.13 5.92 4.78
C LYS A 60 -5.89 5.29 3.42
N LEU A 61 -6.00 6.08 2.35
CA LEU A 61 -5.86 5.56 0.99
C LEU A 61 -4.46 5.89 0.47
N ILE A 62 -3.73 4.86 0.09
CA ILE A 62 -2.39 5.01 -0.46
C ILE A 62 -2.27 4.19 -1.74
N SER A 63 -1.29 4.54 -2.58
CA SER A 63 -0.95 3.76 -3.76
C SER A 63 0.46 3.20 -3.59
N VAL A 64 0.65 1.95 -4.02
CA VAL A 64 1.94 1.27 -3.93
C VAL A 64 2.29 0.74 -5.31
N LEU A 65 3.46 1.12 -5.80
CA LEU A 65 3.98 0.63 -7.08
C LEU A 65 5.06 -0.43 -6.88
N ASN A 66 5.93 -0.23 -5.89
CA ASN A 66 7.05 -1.14 -5.67
C ASN A 66 6.55 -2.45 -5.04
N PRO A 67 6.72 -3.60 -5.72
CA PRO A 67 6.21 -4.87 -5.21
C PRO A 67 6.88 -5.32 -3.91
N LYS A 68 8.03 -4.73 -3.55
CA LYS A 68 8.69 -5.05 -2.29
C LYS A 68 8.00 -4.39 -1.09
N ASN A 69 7.18 -3.37 -1.34
CA ASN A 69 6.50 -2.62 -0.29
C ASN A 69 5.07 -3.08 -0.04
N ILE A 70 4.65 -4.16 -0.67
CA ILE A 70 3.32 -4.73 -0.47
C ILE A 70 3.41 -6.24 -0.42
N GLN A 71 2.73 -6.85 0.54
CA GLN A 71 2.69 -8.30 0.69
C GLN A 71 1.28 -8.73 1.03
N LYS A 72 0.86 -9.83 0.41
CA LYS A 72 -0.43 -10.44 0.74
C LYS A 72 -0.35 -11.10 2.12
N ILE A 73 -1.35 -10.83 2.93
CA ILE A 73 -1.46 -11.46 4.25
C ILE A 73 -2.03 -12.87 4.14
#